data_6b0e5d28b9037a6d86b27ea3339ed6a8
#
_entry.id   6b0e5d28b9037a6d86b27ea3339ed6a8
#
_cell.length_a   1.000
_cell.length_b   1.000
_cell.length_c   1.000
_cell.angle_alpha   90.00
_cell.angle_beta   90.00
_cell.angle_gamma   90.00
#
_symmetry.space_group_name_H-M   'P 1'
#
loop_
_entity.id
_entity.type
_entity.pdbx_description
1 polymer ?
#
loop_
_entity_poly.entity_id
_entity_poly.type
_entity_poly.pdbx_seq_one_letter_code
_entity_poly.pdbx_strand_id
1 'polypeptide(L)'
;EEEKMIKEKENIGYLPDERPAVGKLLLYALQQVIVMFPATITVALITGFQVSTTIFASGLATICFVFITGRKIPMYYGSSFSYLSAISGLAAAEGFAKVNGILPTEAIQIAQFGIIASGLVSIAAGLLVKFSGRSAVEKVLPATITGPIAMIIGLTLAGNALKDAAPVADASGVSGTGWVWGVSLVTLLSTVIFAKYLKGFLGQLPLLLGAAVGCVFAALLYFIGGADMSLFRSLPDEVLAASIWKLGDGSIFAMPAFSIPKFSLAAVAAIMPIAIATIPESTAHIYQLDIYVNDLAEKKGKKKFNIADLLHKNLIGDGICDMISGFIGGPAGTNYGEKISTMAITRVFSVPVLIVASTIAMVISFFTPLIRVIYGIPMAVIGGLEIYLFGAIAAQGIAIMIEKKVDMFSSKNIAVIASIMVIGVGGQYAFGGNIPFFGINVPCIAGAAIFGIVLNLILSIGDKNEA
;
A
#
# COMPACT_ATOMS: atom_id res chain seq x y z
N GLU A 1 -17.20 1.96 43.48
CA GLU A 1 -16.92 0.63 42.88
C GLU A 1 -17.22 0.63 41.37
N GLU A 2 -18.34 1.20 40.92
CA GLU A 2 -18.73 1.29 39.53
C GLU A 2 -17.73 2.16 38.69
N GLU A 3 -17.28 3.27 39.24
CA GLU A 3 -16.27 4.15 38.60
C GLU A 3 -14.89 3.49 38.52
N LYS A 4 -14.55 2.64 39.48
CA LYS A 4 -13.30 1.87 39.49
C LYS A 4 -13.36 0.72 38.48
N MET A 5 -14.48 0.05 38.34
CA MET A 5 -14.76 -0.96 37.34
C MET A 5 -14.78 -0.39 35.92
N ILE A 6 -15.32 0.82 35.74
CA ILE A 6 -15.30 1.52 34.43
C ILE A 6 -13.87 1.88 34.05
N LYS A 7 -13.07 2.44 34.98
CA LYS A 7 -11.65 2.73 34.74
C LYS A 7 -10.80 1.48 34.49
N GLU A 8 -11.06 0.37 35.15
CA GLU A 8 -10.39 -0.90 34.89
C GLU A 8 -10.75 -1.45 33.50
N LYS A 9 -12.01 -1.38 33.08
CA LYS A 9 -12.45 -1.76 31.73
C LYS A 9 -11.89 -0.84 30.63
N GLU A 10 -11.70 0.45 30.89
CA GLU A 10 -11.04 1.38 29.98
C GLU A 10 -9.52 1.10 29.82
N ASN A 11 -8.89 0.57 30.86
CA ASN A 11 -7.46 0.19 30.80
C ASN A 11 -7.19 -1.08 29.98
N ILE A 12 -8.23 -1.89 29.68
CA ILE A 12 -8.10 -3.11 28.89
C ILE A 12 -8.00 -2.80 27.37
N GLY A 13 -8.58 -1.68 26.91
CA GLY A 13 -8.60 -1.28 25.50
C GLY A 13 -9.95 -0.70 25.06
N TYR A 14 -10.10 -0.39 23.78
CA TYR A 14 -11.30 0.21 23.19
C TYR A 14 -11.80 -0.61 22.02
N LEU A 15 -13.07 -1.00 22.05
CA LEU A 15 -13.80 -1.70 21.00
C LEU A 15 -14.26 -0.73 19.89
N PRO A 16 -14.71 -1.23 18.73
CA PRO A 16 -15.09 -0.38 17.57
C PRO A 16 -16.14 0.69 17.89
N ASP A 17 -17.08 0.40 18.77
CA ASP A 17 -18.17 1.28 19.19
C ASP A 17 -17.79 2.23 20.35
N GLU A 18 -16.66 2.01 21.00
CA GLU A 18 -16.22 2.79 22.15
C GLU A 18 -15.41 4.02 21.75
N ARG A 19 -15.64 5.12 22.46
CA ARG A 19 -14.93 6.38 22.27
C ARG A 19 -14.02 6.66 23.48
N PRO A 20 -12.70 6.80 23.26
CA PRO A 20 -11.79 7.29 24.30
C PRO A 20 -12.11 8.71 24.76
N ALA A 21 -11.68 9.10 25.95
CA ALA A 21 -11.69 10.50 26.38
C ALA A 21 -10.87 11.37 25.40
N VAL A 22 -11.24 12.64 25.24
CA VAL A 22 -10.71 13.53 24.18
C VAL A 22 -9.18 13.54 24.09
N GLY A 23 -8.46 13.61 25.21
CA GLY A 23 -6.99 13.59 25.23
C GLY A 23 -6.42 12.27 24.72
N LYS A 24 -6.96 11.12 25.16
CA LYS A 24 -6.58 9.79 24.67
C LYS A 24 -6.98 9.59 23.21
N LEU A 25 -8.15 10.10 22.80
CA LEU A 25 -8.65 10.06 21.43
C LEU A 25 -7.65 10.73 20.47
N LEU A 26 -7.20 11.94 20.79
CA LEU A 26 -6.23 12.67 19.98
C LEU A 26 -4.87 11.99 19.95
N LEU A 27 -4.40 11.47 21.08
CA LEU A 27 -3.14 10.72 21.16
C LEU A 27 -3.17 9.46 20.28
N TYR A 28 -4.22 8.65 20.38
CA TYR A 28 -4.37 7.46 19.56
C TYR A 28 -4.58 7.79 18.09
N ALA A 29 -5.30 8.85 17.77
CA ALA A 29 -5.47 9.32 16.40
C ALA A 29 -4.14 9.77 15.79
N LEU A 30 -3.32 10.52 16.51
CA LEU A 30 -1.99 10.93 16.06
C LEU A 30 -1.08 9.69 15.87
N GLN A 31 -1.13 8.72 16.77
CA GLN A 31 -0.42 7.45 16.63
C GLN A 31 -0.82 6.73 15.33
N GLN A 32 -2.11 6.67 15.00
CA GLN A 32 -2.59 6.08 13.75
C GLN A 32 -2.09 6.84 12.51
N VAL A 33 -2.01 8.15 12.57
CA VAL A 33 -1.43 8.99 11.50
C VAL A 33 0.05 8.66 11.30
N ILE A 34 0.84 8.60 12.37
CA ILE A 34 2.27 8.29 12.32
C ILE A 34 2.53 6.91 11.68
N VAL A 35 1.71 5.91 12.00
CA VAL A 35 1.85 4.55 11.44
C VAL A 35 1.52 4.50 9.95
N MET A 36 0.57 5.31 9.47
CA MET A 36 0.20 5.31 8.06
C MET A 36 1.18 6.08 7.16
N PHE A 37 1.88 7.06 7.72
CA PHE A 37 2.71 7.98 6.94
C PHE A 37 3.76 7.27 6.08
N PRO A 38 4.58 6.33 6.61
CA PRO A 38 5.65 5.73 5.83
C PRO A 38 5.13 5.04 4.57
N ALA A 39 4.10 4.20 4.70
CA ALA A 39 3.54 3.46 3.57
C ALA A 39 2.91 4.40 2.54
N THR A 40 2.07 5.34 2.98
CA THR A 40 1.37 6.28 2.10
C THR A 40 2.35 7.18 1.33
N ILE A 41 3.37 7.71 2.02
CA ILE A 41 4.41 8.57 1.41
C ILE A 41 5.27 7.77 0.44
N THR A 42 5.70 6.59 0.82
CA THR A 42 6.57 5.75 -0.03
C THR A 42 5.87 5.39 -1.34
N VAL A 43 4.59 5.02 -1.31
CA VAL A 43 3.81 4.76 -2.52
C VAL A 43 3.76 5.99 -3.42
N ALA A 44 3.49 7.18 -2.86
CA ALA A 44 3.47 8.42 -3.65
C ALA A 44 4.82 8.72 -4.30
N LEU A 45 5.92 8.61 -3.55
CA LEU A 45 7.27 8.88 -4.05
C LEU A 45 7.69 7.88 -5.13
N ILE A 46 7.36 6.59 -4.96
CA ILE A 46 7.70 5.54 -5.93
C ILE A 46 6.85 5.65 -7.19
N THR A 47 5.54 5.85 -7.06
CA THR A 47 4.66 5.97 -8.24
C THR A 47 4.81 7.30 -8.97
N GLY A 48 5.19 8.36 -8.26
CA GLY A 48 5.19 9.73 -8.77
C GLY A 48 3.84 10.44 -8.64
N PHE A 49 2.91 9.90 -7.88
CA PHE A 49 1.70 10.60 -7.48
C PHE A 49 2.02 11.75 -6.52
N GLN A 50 1.14 12.75 -6.47
CA GLN A 50 1.30 13.88 -5.56
C GLN A 50 1.14 13.43 -4.10
N VAL A 51 2.16 13.68 -3.26
CA VAL A 51 2.16 13.27 -1.85
C VAL A 51 0.98 13.88 -1.08
N SER A 52 0.72 15.17 -1.28
CA SER A 52 -0.40 15.87 -0.61
C SER A 52 -1.74 15.24 -0.97
N THR A 53 -2.00 14.99 -2.26
CA THR A 53 -3.24 14.36 -2.73
C THR A 53 -3.36 12.92 -2.24
N THR A 54 -2.26 12.20 -2.18
CA THR A 54 -2.23 10.81 -1.68
C THR A 54 -2.61 10.74 -0.20
N ILE A 55 -2.07 11.64 0.64
CA ILE A 55 -2.41 11.72 2.06
C ILE A 55 -3.89 12.13 2.23
N PHE A 56 -4.36 13.12 1.47
CA PHE A 56 -5.75 13.55 1.51
C PHE A 56 -6.70 12.41 1.11
N ALA A 57 -6.40 11.74 0.01
CA ALA A 57 -7.20 10.61 -0.51
C ALA A 57 -7.31 9.47 0.51
N SER A 58 -6.21 9.13 1.16
CA SER A 58 -6.19 8.11 2.23
C SER A 58 -7.12 8.48 3.40
N GLY A 59 -7.09 9.75 3.84
CA GLY A 59 -7.97 10.23 4.89
C GLY A 59 -9.44 10.22 4.48
N LEU A 60 -9.76 10.78 3.31
CA LEU A 60 -11.12 10.83 2.79
C LEU A 60 -11.70 9.42 2.57
N ALA A 61 -10.94 8.55 1.91
CA ALA A 61 -11.35 7.17 1.66
C ALA A 61 -11.60 6.41 2.97
N THR A 62 -10.77 6.60 3.99
CA THR A 62 -10.98 5.96 5.30
C THR A 62 -12.28 6.42 5.95
N ILE A 63 -12.60 7.71 5.90
CA ILE A 63 -13.88 8.23 6.42
C ILE A 63 -15.04 7.57 5.68
N CYS A 64 -14.99 7.55 4.35
CA CYS A 64 -16.01 6.91 3.52
C CYS A 64 -16.12 5.40 3.82
N PHE A 65 -15.00 4.70 3.95
CA PHE A 65 -14.95 3.28 4.30
C PHE A 65 -15.69 2.98 5.61
N VAL A 66 -15.42 3.78 6.64
CA VAL A 66 -16.08 3.65 7.94
C VAL A 66 -17.58 3.77 7.82
N PHE A 67 -18.09 4.72 7.02
CA PHE A 67 -19.53 4.89 6.82
C PHE A 67 -20.15 3.78 5.95
N ILE A 68 -19.48 3.37 4.86
CA ILE A 68 -19.93 2.30 3.97
C ILE A 68 -20.05 0.98 4.73
N THR A 69 -19.10 0.70 5.62
CA THR A 69 -19.10 -0.52 6.44
C THR A 69 -20.03 -0.44 7.66
N GLY A 70 -20.75 0.67 7.82
CA GLY A 70 -21.72 0.89 8.91
C GLY A 70 -21.06 1.11 10.27
N ARG A 71 -19.86 1.68 10.29
CA ARG A 71 -19.05 1.98 11.50
C ARG A 71 -18.71 0.74 12.34
N LYS A 72 -18.63 -0.43 11.69
CA LYS A 72 -18.39 -1.72 12.35
C LYS A 72 -16.97 -2.24 12.14
N ILE A 73 -16.32 -1.85 11.06
CA ILE A 73 -14.98 -2.30 10.70
C ILE A 73 -13.99 -1.19 10.96
N PRO A 74 -13.17 -1.29 12.02
CA PRO A 74 -12.16 -0.29 12.36
C PRO A 74 -10.89 -0.51 11.51
N MET A 75 -10.96 -0.21 10.21
CA MET A 75 -9.80 -0.30 9.32
C MET A 75 -9.51 1.05 8.68
N TYR A 76 -8.21 1.30 8.47
CA TYR A 76 -7.74 2.47 7.79
C TYR A 76 -7.37 2.10 6.35
N TYR A 77 -7.94 2.78 5.40
CA TYR A 77 -7.62 2.64 4.00
C TYR A 77 -6.42 3.54 3.64
N GLY A 78 -5.43 2.97 2.97
CA GLY A 78 -4.26 3.73 2.50
C GLY A 78 -3.68 3.17 1.24
N SER A 79 -2.64 3.82 0.72
CA SER A 79 -2.04 3.49 -0.58
C SER A 79 -1.43 2.09 -0.59
N SER A 80 -1.75 1.29 -1.60
CA SER A 80 -1.29 -0.10 -1.73
C SER A 80 0.02 -0.21 -2.52
N PHE A 81 0.96 -0.98 -1.99
CA PHE A 81 2.19 -1.35 -2.69
C PHE A 81 1.95 -2.26 -3.90
N SER A 82 0.85 -3.00 -3.91
CA SER A 82 0.51 -3.94 -4.99
C SER A 82 0.34 -3.26 -6.36
N TYR A 83 -0.02 -1.99 -6.38
CA TYR A 83 -0.22 -1.22 -7.61
C TYR A 83 1.04 -0.56 -8.18
N LEU A 84 2.16 -0.56 -7.45
CA LEU A 84 3.38 0.17 -7.82
C LEU A 84 3.89 -0.21 -9.21
N SER A 85 4.02 -1.51 -9.48
CA SER A 85 4.53 -2.02 -10.76
C SER A 85 3.59 -1.71 -11.92
N ALA A 86 2.26 -1.83 -11.69
CA ALA A 86 1.27 -1.56 -12.72
C ALA A 86 1.23 -0.08 -13.11
N ILE A 87 1.28 0.83 -12.13
CA ILE A 87 1.30 2.27 -12.37
C ILE A 87 2.62 2.69 -13.05
N SER A 88 3.76 2.21 -12.56
CA SER A 88 5.07 2.52 -13.13
C SER A 88 5.22 1.94 -14.54
N GLY A 89 4.75 0.72 -14.77
CA GLY A 89 4.76 0.06 -16.08
C GLY A 89 3.85 0.77 -17.09
N LEU A 90 2.67 1.21 -16.67
CA LEU A 90 1.76 2.01 -17.51
C LEU A 90 2.39 3.33 -17.91
N ALA A 91 2.97 4.07 -16.95
CA ALA A 91 3.62 5.35 -17.24
C ALA A 91 4.78 5.18 -18.24
N ALA A 92 5.59 4.15 -18.07
CA ALA A 92 6.68 3.84 -19.00
C ALA A 92 6.16 3.43 -20.39
N ALA A 93 5.11 2.63 -20.48
CA ALA A 93 4.51 2.21 -21.75
C ALA A 93 3.90 3.36 -22.54
N GLU A 94 3.30 4.33 -21.83
CA GLU A 94 2.74 5.56 -22.43
C GLU A 94 3.80 6.65 -22.68
N GLY A 95 5.10 6.37 -22.40
CA GLY A 95 6.19 7.30 -22.63
C GLY A 95 6.31 8.45 -21.62
N PHE A 96 5.65 8.35 -20.48
CA PHE A 96 5.74 9.36 -19.42
C PHE A 96 6.98 9.15 -18.55
N ALA A 97 7.76 10.21 -18.36
CA ALA A 97 8.87 10.26 -17.42
C ALA A 97 8.49 11.12 -16.21
N LYS A 98 8.99 10.74 -15.04
CA LYS A 98 8.87 11.57 -13.84
C LYS A 98 9.76 12.82 -13.96
N VAL A 99 9.21 13.98 -13.63
CA VAL A 99 9.95 15.22 -13.49
C VAL A 99 10.12 15.47 -11.99
N ASN A 100 11.37 15.51 -11.52
CA ASN A 100 11.69 15.64 -10.08
C ASN A 100 10.97 14.62 -9.19
N GLY A 101 10.76 13.39 -9.68
CA GLY A 101 10.09 12.32 -8.95
C GLY A 101 8.56 12.32 -9.03
N ILE A 102 7.96 13.29 -9.73
CA ILE A 102 6.50 13.41 -9.90
C ILE A 102 6.11 13.08 -11.33
N LEU A 103 5.07 12.30 -11.53
CA LEU A 103 4.50 12.05 -12.85
C LEU A 103 3.78 13.30 -13.38
N PRO A 104 3.82 13.54 -14.71
CA PRO A 104 2.96 14.54 -15.33
C PRO A 104 1.49 14.33 -14.98
N THR A 105 0.74 15.41 -14.85
CA THR A 105 -0.69 15.35 -14.49
C THR A 105 -1.48 14.42 -15.40
N GLU A 106 -1.18 14.40 -16.70
CA GLU A 106 -1.84 13.52 -17.66
C GLU A 106 -1.61 12.04 -17.36
N ALA A 107 -0.38 11.65 -16.98
CA ALA A 107 -0.06 10.28 -16.59
C ALA A 107 -0.85 9.84 -15.34
N ILE A 108 -0.97 10.75 -14.36
CA ILE A 108 -1.78 10.53 -13.16
C ILE A 108 -3.26 10.35 -13.55
N GLN A 109 -3.81 11.21 -14.40
CA GLN A 109 -5.19 11.15 -14.86
C GLN A 109 -5.51 9.84 -15.60
N ILE A 110 -4.58 9.35 -16.42
CA ILE A 110 -4.70 8.05 -17.09
C ILE A 110 -4.72 6.91 -16.06
N ALA A 111 -3.77 6.90 -15.12
CA ALA A 111 -3.71 5.88 -14.08
C ALA A 111 -4.96 5.87 -13.18
N GLN A 112 -5.52 7.04 -12.87
CA GLN A 112 -6.77 7.18 -12.10
C GLN A 112 -7.91 6.36 -12.69
N PHE A 113 -8.05 6.32 -14.01
CA PHE A 113 -9.10 5.56 -14.66
C PHE A 113 -8.94 4.05 -14.45
N GLY A 114 -7.71 3.54 -14.51
CA GLY A 114 -7.39 2.15 -14.19
C GLY A 114 -7.66 1.79 -12.72
N ILE A 115 -7.38 2.72 -11.80
CA ILE A 115 -7.66 2.58 -10.37
C ILE A 115 -9.16 2.46 -10.11
N ILE A 116 -9.95 3.30 -10.75
CA ILE A 116 -11.43 3.23 -10.67
C ILE A 116 -11.94 1.87 -11.18
N ALA A 117 -11.39 1.39 -12.31
CA ALA A 117 -11.73 0.08 -12.84
C ALA A 117 -11.36 -1.06 -11.88
N SER A 118 -10.21 -0.96 -11.19
CA SER A 118 -9.81 -1.91 -10.14
C SER A 118 -10.81 -1.94 -8.98
N GLY A 119 -11.28 -0.79 -8.56
CA GLY A 119 -12.31 -0.67 -7.52
C GLY A 119 -13.61 -1.40 -7.89
N LEU A 120 -14.01 -1.39 -9.16
CA LEU A 120 -15.17 -2.16 -9.63
C LEU A 120 -14.98 -3.67 -9.46
N VAL A 121 -13.78 -4.19 -9.66
CA VAL A 121 -13.47 -5.62 -9.44
C VAL A 121 -13.62 -5.99 -7.96
N SER A 122 -13.14 -5.16 -7.06
CA SER A 122 -13.29 -5.36 -5.60
C SER A 122 -14.77 -5.32 -5.19
N ILE A 123 -15.56 -4.40 -5.76
CA ILE A 123 -17.01 -4.35 -5.52
C ILE A 123 -17.68 -5.63 -6.04
N ALA A 124 -17.33 -6.09 -7.25
CA ALA A 124 -17.87 -7.33 -7.80
C ALA A 124 -17.54 -8.55 -6.92
N ALA A 125 -16.33 -8.63 -6.39
CA ALA A 125 -15.95 -9.67 -5.43
C ALA A 125 -16.77 -9.57 -4.13
N GLY A 126 -16.99 -8.37 -3.61
CA GLY A 126 -17.83 -8.16 -2.45
C GLY A 126 -19.30 -8.57 -2.67
N LEU A 127 -19.83 -8.30 -3.84
CA LEU A 127 -21.18 -8.77 -4.24
C LEU A 127 -21.21 -10.29 -4.37
N LEU A 128 -20.18 -10.90 -4.95
CA LEU A 128 -20.05 -12.36 -5.01
C LEU A 128 -20.08 -12.98 -3.63
N VAL A 129 -19.32 -12.45 -2.67
CA VAL A 129 -19.35 -12.90 -1.27
C VAL A 129 -20.72 -12.74 -0.65
N LYS A 130 -21.41 -11.63 -0.94
CA LYS A 130 -22.75 -11.36 -0.40
C LYS A 130 -23.78 -12.39 -0.84
N PHE A 131 -23.75 -12.81 -2.12
CA PHE A 131 -24.76 -13.71 -2.70
C PHE A 131 -24.37 -15.18 -2.64
N SER A 132 -23.07 -15.51 -2.75
CA SER A 132 -22.57 -16.89 -2.86
C SER A 132 -21.77 -17.35 -1.63
N GLY A 133 -21.58 -16.50 -0.64
CA GLY A 133 -20.83 -16.81 0.56
C GLY A 133 -19.32 -16.61 0.42
N ARG A 134 -18.58 -16.73 1.54
CA ARG A 134 -17.14 -16.48 1.64
C ARG A 134 -16.29 -17.43 0.79
N SER A 135 -16.70 -18.70 0.73
CA SER A 135 -15.97 -19.75 0.01
C SER A 135 -15.91 -19.50 -1.52
N ALA A 136 -16.77 -18.64 -2.05
CA ALA A 136 -16.80 -18.32 -3.48
C ALA A 136 -15.50 -17.62 -3.93
N VAL A 137 -14.97 -16.69 -3.12
CA VAL A 137 -13.70 -16.01 -3.44
C VAL A 137 -12.54 -16.97 -3.35
N GLU A 138 -12.49 -17.84 -2.33
CA GLU A 138 -11.40 -18.82 -2.17
C GLU A 138 -11.38 -19.88 -3.28
N LYS A 139 -12.52 -20.19 -3.89
CA LYS A 139 -12.60 -21.08 -5.06
C LYS A 139 -12.06 -20.45 -6.34
N VAL A 140 -12.32 -19.14 -6.54
CA VAL A 140 -11.86 -18.42 -7.74
C VAL A 140 -10.40 -17.99 -7.60
N LEU A 141 -9.99 -17.61 -6.39
CA LEU A 141 -8.65 -17.09 -6.08
C LEU A 141 -8.00 -17.93 -4.95
N PRO A 142 -7.66 -19.19 -5.22
CA PRO A 142 -6.95 -20.02 -4.24
C PRO A 142 -5.52 -19.49 -4.00
N ALA A 143 -4.90 -19.94 -2.91
CA ALA A 143 -3.55 -19.54 -2.53
C ALA A 143 -2.47 -19.91 -3.56
N THR A 144 -2.73 -20.92 -4.40
CA THR A 144 -1.89 -21.30 -5.56
C THR A 144 -1.84 -20.22 -6.64
N ILE A 145 -2.78 -19.29 -6.65
CA ILE A 145 -2.82 -18.12 -7.55
C ILE A 145 -2.37 -16.88 -6.81
N THR A 146 -2.95 -16.59 -5.65
CA THR A 146 -2.74 -15.33 -4.93
C THR A 146 -1.35 -15.21 -4.33
N GLY A 147 -0.76 -16.32 -3.86
CA GLY A 147 0.62 -16.35 -3.36
C GLY A 147 1.65 -15.97 -4.43
N PRO A 148 1.69 -16.66 -5.57
CA PRO A 148 2.60 -16.31 -6.66
C PRO A 148 2.37 -14.92 -7.24
N ILE A 149 1.11 -14.43 -7.31
CA ILE A 149 0.84 -13.05 -7.74
C ILE A 149 1.48 -12.04 -6.79
N ALA A 150 1.34 -12.22 -5.48
CA ALA A 150 2.01 -11.37 -4.51
C ALA A 150 3.54 -11.42 -4.65
N MET A 151 4.10 -12.61 -4.91
CA MET A 151 5.54 -12.77 -5.15
C MET A 151 6.01 -11.99 -6.38
N ILE A 152 5.32 -12.11 -7.51
CA ILE A 152 5.74 -11.41 -8.75
C ILE A 152 5.58 -9.89 -8.61
N ILE A 153 4.61 -9.38 -7.85
CA ILE A 153 4.47 -7.94 -7.57
C ILE A 153 5.76 -7.41 -6.90
N GLY A 154 6.27 -8.08 -5.88
CA GLY A 154 7.51 -7.67 -5.22
C GLY A 154 8.74 -7.84 -6.13
N LEU A 155 8.87 -8.96 -6.81
CA LEU A 155 10.04 -9.29 -7.62
C LEU A 155 10.15 -8.46 -8.91
N THR A 156 9.05 -8.06 -9.51
CA THR A 156 9.07 -7.18 -10.72
C THR A 156 9.62 -5.79 -10.41
N LEU A 157 9.53 -5.34 -9.16
CA LEU A 157 10.04 -4.05 -8.71
C LEU A 157 11.50 -4.10 -8.21
N ALA A 158 12.09 -5.29 -8.05
CA ALA A 158 13.43 -5.44 -7.50
C ALA A 158 14.50 -4.64 -8.29
N GLY A 159 14.36 -4.60 -9.62
CA GLY A 159 15.25 -3.80 -10.47
C GLY A 159 15.16 -2.30 -10.21
N ASN A 160 13.98 -1.77 -9.93
CA ASN A 160 13.78 -0.35 -9.60
C ASN A 160 14.39 -0.03 -8.24
N ALA A 161 14.16 -0.86 -7.22
CA ALA A 161 14.75 -0.69 -5.90
C ALA A 161 16.28 -0.58 -5.94
N LEU A 162 16.93 -1.45 -6.74
CA LEU A 162 18.37 -1.42 -6.89
C LEU A 162 18.87 -0.20 -7.67
N LYS A 163 18.11 0.27 -8.69
CA LYS A 163 18.44 1.51 -9.41
C LYS A 163 18.35 2.74 -8.51
N ASP A 164 17.32 2.81 -7.67
CA ASP A 164 17.10 3.92 -6.76
C ASP A 164 18.09 3.91 -5.58
N ALA A 165 18.59 2.73 -5.21
CA ALA A 165 19.63 2.56 -4.19
C ALA A 165 21.05 2.82 -4.69
N ALA A 166 21.28 2.78 -6.00
CA ALA A 166 22.60 2.90 -6.63
C ALA A 166 22.89 4.33 -7.08
N PRO A 167 24.18 4.69 -7.27
CA PRO A 167 24.56 5.92 -7.99
C PRO A 167 23.98 5.91 -9.40
N VAL A 168 23.39 7.03 -9.82
CA VAL A 168 22.87 7.18 -11.20
C VAL A 168 24.05 7.32 -12.17
N ALA A 169 24.08 6.50 -13.23
CA ALA A 169 25.02 6.67 -14.32
C ALA A 169 24.58 7.85 -15.21
N ASP A 170 25.48 8.78 -15.46
CA ASP A 170 25.30 9.84 -16.45
C ASP A 170 26.01 9.52 -17.78
N ALA A 171 25.96 10.44 -18.74
CA ALA A 171 26.58 10.26 -20.04
C ALA A 171 28.14 10.16 -19.99
N SER A 172 28.77 10.52 -18.88
CA SER A 172 30.22 10.44 -18.66
C SER A 172 30.65 9.22 -17.81
N GLY A 173 29.68 8.43 -17.32
CA GLY A 173 29.92 7.28 -16.49
C GLY A 173 29.03 7.28 -15.24
N VAL A 174 29.55 6.83 -14.10
CA VAL A 174 28.82 6.83 -12.82
C VAL A 174 28.92 8.23 -12.22
N SER A 175 27.79 8.96 -12.21
CA SER A 175 27.67 10.19 -11.44
C SER A 175 27.20 9.88 -10.02
N GLY A 176 27.92 10.38 -9.08
CA GLY A 176 27.68 10.16 -7.65
C GLY A 176 28.78 9.35 -7.00
N THR A 177 28.99 9.65 -5.75
CA THR A 177 30.00 9.00 -4.92
C THR A 177 29.49 7.62 -4.48
N GLY A 178 30.39 6.70 -4.13
CA GLY A 178 30.04 5.43 -3.49
C GLY A 178 29.21 5.58 -2.20
N TRP A 179 29.10 6.80 -1.68
CA TRP A 179 28.27 7.16 -0.53
C TRP A 179 26.77 7.03 -0.79
N VAL A 180 26.31 7.04 -2.04
CA VAL A 180 24.90 6.71 -2.39
C VAL A 180 24.58 5.31 -1.89
N TRP A 181 25.43 4.31 -2.17
CA TRP A 181 25.32 2.98 -1.60
C TRP A 181 25.42 2.97 -0.08
N GLY A 182 26.29 3.82 0.50
CA GLY A 182 26.39 3.96 1.96
C GLY A 182 25.07 4.36 2.61
N VAL A 183 24.39 5.38 2.05
CA VAL A 183 23.08 5.83 2.53
C VAL A 183 22.00 4.76 2.35
N SER A 184 21.96 4.11 1.19
CA SER A 184 20.98 3.04 0.90
C SER A 184 21.14 1.84 1.84
N LEU A 185 22.39 1.39 2.05
CA LEU A 185 22.68 0.27 2.94
C LEU A 185 22.42 0.60 4.42
N VAL A 186 22.77 1.80 4.87
CA VAL A 186 22.45 2.25 6.24
C VAL A 186 20.95 2.28 6.45
N THR A 187 20.18 2.79 5.48
CA THR A 187 18.72 2.80 5.54
C THR A 187 18.13 1.39 5.58
N LEU A 188 18.58 0.51 4.68
CA LEU A 188 18.14 -0.89 4.63
C LEU A 188 18.44 -1.62 5.93
N LEU A 189 19.69 -1.58 6.39
CA LEU A 189 20.10 -2.30 7.60
C LEU A 189 19.38 -1.77 8.83
N SER A 190 19.24 -0.45 8.97
CA SER A 190 18.47 0.15 10.07
C SER A 190 17.03 -0.31 10.05
N THR A 191 16.38 -0.32 8.88
CA THR A 191 14.99 -0.80 8.71
C THR A 191 14.86 -2.26 9.14
N VAL A 192 15.76 -3.14 8.69
CA VAL A 192 15.76 -4.57 9.04
C VAL A 192 15.99 -4.78 10.53
N ILE A 193 16.94 -4.06 11.13
CA ILE A 193 17.23 -4.13 12.56
C ILE A 193 16.03 -3.67 13.38
N PHE A 194 15.39 -2.56 12.99
CA PHE A 194 14.21 -2.05 13.67
C PHE A 194 13.01 -3.00 13.52
N ALA A 195 12.79 -3.55 12.34
CA ALA A 195 11.74 -4.53 12.11
C ALA A 195 11.89 -5.79 12.98
N LYS A 196 13.14 -6.22 13.24
CA LYS A 196 13.42 -7.43 14.00
C LYS A 196 13.42 -7.21 15.52
N TYR A 197 14.06 -6.14 15.98
CA TYR A 197 14.40 -5.99 17.40
C TYR A 197 13.50 -5.02 18.16
N LEU A 198 12.89 -4.04 17.50
CA LEU A 198 11.96 -3.15 18.17
C LEU A 198 10.63 -3.86 18.45
N LYS A 199 10.08 -3.57 19.60
CA LYS A 199 8.78 -4.12 20.08
C LYS A 199 7.82 -2.98 20.40
N GLY A 200 6.56 -3.34 20.60
CA GLY A 200 5.53 -2.37 20.90
C GLY A 200 5.30 -1.39 19.75
N PHE A 201 5.00 -0.14 20.08
CA PHE A 201 4.71 0.89 19.10
C PHE A 201 5.87 1.19 18.14
N LEU A 202 7.10 1.28 18.63
CA LEU A 202 8.27 1.53 17.77
C LEU A 202 8.53 0.40 16.78
N GLY A 203 8.19 -0.84 17.13
CA GLY A 203 8.25 -1.99 16.22
C GLY A 203 7.29 -1.93 15.04
N GLN A 204 6.34 -1.01 15.05
CA GLN A 204 5.43 -0.75 13.93
C GLN A 204 5.92 0.35 12.98
N LEU A 205 7.08 0.95 13.27
CA LEU A 205 7.63 2.09 12.54
C LEU A 205 8.99 1.82 11.87
N PRO A 206 9.34 0.59 11.45
CA PRO A 206 10.69 0.30 10.96
C PRO A 206 11.05 1.13 9.73
N LEU A 207 10.09 1.37 8.82
CA LEU A 207 10.28 2.16 7.61
C LEU A 207 10.56 3.64 7.94
N LEU A 208 9.77 4.22 8.86
CA LEU A 208 9.95 5.61 9.27
C LEU A 208 11.29 5.81 9.97
N LEU A 209 11.63 4.91 10.90
CA LEU A 209 12.87 4.98 11.66
C LEU A 209 14.09 4.72 10.77
N GLY A 210 14.00 3.76 9.84
CA GLY A 210 15.03 3.49 8.85
C GLY A 210 15.26 4.68 7.91
N ALA A 211 14.19 5.30 7.42
CA ALA A 211 14.27 6.53 6.63
C ALA A 211 14.91 7.68 7.42
N ALA A 212 14.52 7.86 8.68
CA ALA A 212 15.10 8.89 9.54
C ALA A 212 16.62 8.69 9.73
N VAL A 213 17.06 7.46 10.02
CA VAL A 213 18.49 7.14 10.14
C VAL A 213 19.23 7.38 8.82
N GLY A 214 18.66 6.98 7.68
CA GLY A 214 19.21 7.24 6.36
C GLY A 214 19.35 8.73 6.06
N CYS A 215 18.33 9.53 6.38
CA CYS A 215 18.37 10.99 6.23
C CYS A 215 19.40 11.64 7.16
N VAL A 216 19.53 11.18 8.41
CA VAL A 216 20.57 11.66 9.33
C VAL A 216 21.96 11.33 8.79
N PHE A 217 22.17 10.13 8.27
CA PHE A 217 23.44 9.77 7.66
C PHE A 217 23.76 10.62 6.42
N ALA A 218 22.76 10.87 5.55
CA ALA A 218 22.91 11.78 4.42
C ALA A 218 23.25 13.23 4.85
N ALA A 219 22.64 13.69 5.95
CA ALA A 219 22.95 14.99 6.55
C ALA A 219 24.37 15.07 7.08
N LEU A 220 24.86 14.02 7.73
CA LEU A 220 26.26 13.93 8.18
C LEU A 220 27.24 14.01 7.01
N LEU A 221 26.94 13.33 5.89
CA LEU A 221 27.75 13.44 4.66
C LEU A 221 27.80 14.87 4.13
N TYR A 222 26.67 15.56 4.12
CA TYR A 222 26.59 16.97 3.72
C TYR A 222 27.43 17.88 4.64
N PHE A 223 27.38 17.67 5.96
CA PHE A 223 28.19 18.46 6.92
C PHE A 223 29.68 18.22 6.78
N ILE A 224 30.10 17.01 6.37
CA ILE A 224 31.51 16.66 6.21
C ILE A 224 32.04 17.14 4.84
N GLY A 225 31.29 16.92 3.75
CA GLY A 225 31.74 17.13 2.37
C GLY A 225 31.10 18.33 1.67
N GLY A 226 30.21 19.07 2.36
CA GLY A 226 29.55 20.23 1.78
C GLY A 226 28.55 19.88 0.68
N ALA A 227 28.30 20.83 -0.23
CA ALA A 227 27.34 20.70 -1.31
C ALA A 227 27.64 19.55 -2.26
N ASP A 228 28.93 19.22 -2.47
CA ASP A 228 29.38 18.16 -3.37
C ASP A 228 28.98 16.76 -2.89
N MET A 229 28.67 16.60 -1.61
CA MET A 229 28.19 15.36 -0.99
C MET A 229 26.71 15.42 -0.61
N SER A 230 25.98 16.43 -1.06
CA SER A 230 24.54 16.54 -0.78
C SER A 230 23.75 15.55 -1.64
N LEU A 231 22.98 14.69 -0.96
CA LEU A 231 22.05 13.75 -1.61
C LEU A 231 20.59 14.19 -1.47
N PHE A 232 20.32 15.26 -0.72
CA PHE A 232 18.97 15.79 -0.56
C PHE A 232 18.45 16.37 -1.87
N ARG A 233 17.16 16.11 -2.13
CA ARG A 233 16.47 16.62 -3.31
C ARG A 233 15.82 17.96 -3.00
N SER A 234 15.90 18.89 -3.96
CA SER A 234 15.12 20.12 -3.94
C SER A 234 14.13 20.09 -5.10
N LEU A 235 12.87 20.42 -4.80
CA LEU A 235 11.84 20.55 -5.84
C LEU A 235 11.57 22.03 -6.09
N PRO A 236 11.46 22.46 -7.35
CA PRO A 236 11.01 23.81 -7.67
C PRO A 236 9.65 24.08 -7.03
N ASP A 237 9.46 25.29 -6.52
CA ASP A 237 8.19 25.71 -5.92
C ASP A 237 7.01 25.55 -6.87
N GLU A 238 7.22 25.69 -8.16
CA GLU A 238 6.24 25.48 -9.23
C GLU A 238 5.69 24.05 -9.26
N VAL A 239 6.53 23.04 -8.98
CA VAL A 239 6.11 21.62 -8.92
C VAL A 239 5.29 21.35 -7.65
N LEU A 240 5.68 21.94 -6.52
CA LEU A 240 4.93 21.88 -5.27
C LEU A 240 3.70 22.77 -5.30
N ALA A 241 3.70 23.77 -6.19
CA ALA A 241 2.65 24.74 -6.38
C ALA A 241 1.59 24.34 -7.42
N ALA A 242 1.59 23.12 -7.94
CA ALA A 242 0.52 22.58 -8.79
C ALA A 242 -0.83 22.44 -8.05
N SER A 243 -1.01 23.17 -6.96
CA SER A 243 -2.23 23.29 -6.19
C SER A 243 -3.07 24.47 -6.70
N ILE A 244 -4.39 24.24 -6.83
CA ILE A 244 -5.34 25.21 -7.39
C ILE A 244 -5.44 26.46 -6.52
N TRP A 245 -5.15 26.34 -5.21
CA TRP A 245 -5.27 27.42 -4.23
C TRP A 245 -4.00 27.51 -3.39
N LYS A 246 -3.25 28.58 -3.56
CA LYS A 246 -2.20 28.99 -2.63
C LYS A 246 -2.75 30.00 -1.66
N LEU A 247 -2.47 29.81 -0.38
CA LEU A 247 -2.71 30.85 0.63
C LEU A 247 -1.49 31.80 0.69
N GLY A 248 -1.27 32.57 -0.39
CA GLY A 248 -0.19 33.54 -0.50
C GLY A 248 1.15 33.00 -1.03
N ASP A 249 2.06 33.88 -1.45
CA ASP A 249 3.42 33.55 -1.87
C ASP A 249 4.24 33.03 -0.69
N GLY A 250 4.85 31.85 -0.85
CA GLY A 250 5.57 31.18 0.22
C GLY A 250 4.66 30.60 1.32
N SER A 251 3.41 30.34 1.01
CA SER A 251 2.39 29.93 1.98
C SER A 251 2.72 28.63 2.69
N ILE A 252 2.39 28.59 3.98
CA ILE A 252 2.49 27.40 4.84
C ILE A 252 1.42 26.36 4.47
N PHE A 253 0.32 26.77 3.86
CA PHE A 253 -0.78 25.91 3.43
C PHE A 253 -1.07 26.07 1.95
N ALA A 254 -1.26 24.94 1.27
CA ALA A 254 -1.68 24.88 -0.12
C ALA A 254 -2.69 23.74 -0.33
N MET A 255 -3.57 23.90 -1.30
CA MET A 255 -4.53 22.84 -1.64
C MET A 255 -3.81 21.67 -2.32
N PRO A 256 -4.13 20.41 -1.98
CA PRO A 256 -3.61 19.25 -2.71
C PRO A 256 -3.91 19.35 -4.21
N ALA A 257 -3.00 18.81 -5.03
CA ALA A 257 -3.14 18.83 -6.48
C ALA A 257 -4.15 17.78 -6.95
N PHE A 258 -5.43 18.09 -6.84
CA PHE A 258 -6.50 17.22 -7.32
C PHE A 258 -6.53 17.17 -8.85
N SER A 259 -6.88 16.00 -9.38
CA SER A 259 -7.03 15.78 -10.82
C SER A 259 -8.22 14.86 -11.10
N ILE A 260 -8.78 14.97 -12.31
CA ILE A 260 -9.94 14.20 -12.75
C ILE A 260 -9.45 13.07 -13.67
N PRO A 261 -9.98 11.84 -13.56
CA PRO A 261 -9.56 10.72 -14.38
C PRO A 261 -9.78 10.95 -15.88
N LYS A 262 -8.82 10.50 -16.69
CA LYS A 262 -8.89 10.49 -18.15
C LYS A 262 -9.11 9.06 -18.63
N PHE A 263 -10.06 8.85 -19.54
CA PHE A 263 -10.35 7.53 -20.10
C PHE A 263 -9.14 6.90 -20.76
N SER A 264 -8.80 5.66 -20.37
CA SER A 264 -7.70 4.89 -20.96
C SER A 264 -7.98 3.39 -20.81
N LEU A 265 -8.10 2.68 -21.93
CA LEU A 265 -8.18 1.22 -21.94
C LEU A 265 -6.84 0.56 -21.54
N ALA A 266 -5.72 1.19 -21.87
CA ALA A 266 -4.40 0.72 -21.43
C ALA A 266 -4.28 0.72 -19.91
N ALA A 267 -4.78 1.77 -19.24
CA ALA A 267 -4.83 1.84 -17.79
C ALA A 267 -5.73 0.78 -17.18
N VAL A 268 -6.89 0.51 -17.77
CA VAL A 268 -7.78 -0.58 -17.35
C VAL A 268 -7.04 -1.93 -17.45
N ALA A 269 -6.41 -2.22 -18.58
CA ALA A 269 -5.69 -3.47 -18.78
C ALA A 269 -4.50 -3.65 -17.81
N ALA A 270 -3.78 -2.56 -17.50
CA ALA A 270 -2.61 -2.59 -16.63
C ALA A 270 -2.96 -2.68 -15.13
N ILE A 271 -3.95 -1.91 -14.68
CA ILE A 271 -4.18 -1.66 -13.24
C ILE A 271 -5.35 -2.49 -12.70
N MET A 272 -6.44 -2.65 -13.45
CA MET A 272 -7.61 -3.37 -12.98
C MET A 272 -7.33 -4.80 -12.47
N PRO A 273 -6.48 -5.63 -13.12
CA PRO A 273 -6.20 -6.99 -12.66
C PRO A 273 -5.45 -7.07 -11.32
N ILE A 274 -4.85 -5.97 -10.85
CA ILE A 274 -4.15 -5.95 -9.56
C ILE A 274 -5.12 -6.19 -8.39
N ALA A 275 -6.40 -5.88 -8.55
CA ALA A 275 -7.44 -6.23 -7.58
C ALA A 275 -7.44 -7.72 -7.21
N ILE A 276 -7.03 -8.61 -8.12
CA ILE A 276 -6.89 -10.05 -7.86
C ILE A 276 -5.90 -10.32 -6.71
N ALA A 277 -4.87 -9.50 -6.56
CA ALA A 277 -3.91 -9.62 -5.46
C ALA A 277 -4.39 -8.94 -4.17
N THR A 278 -5.09 -7.80 -4.28
CA THR A 278 -5.53 -7.05 -3.09
C THR A 278 -6.77 -7.64 -2.41
N ILE A 279 -7.64 -8.33 -3.13
CA ILE A 279 -8.84 -8.97 -2.55
C ILE A 279 -8.48 -10.02 -1.48
N PRO A 280 -7.58 -10.99 -1.73
CA PRO A 280 -7.14 -11.94 -0.70
C PRO A 280 -6.43 -11.28 0.47
N GLU A 281 -5.59 -10.25 0.21
CA GLU A 281 -4.91 -9.48 1.24
C GLU A 281 -5.93 -8.81 2.18
N SER A 282 -6.89 -8.08 1.62
CA SER A 282 -7.96 -7.44 2.37
C SER A 282 -8.84 -8.46 3.13
N THR A 283 -9.08 -9.64 2.56
CA THR A 283 -9.79 -10.74 3.21
C THR A 283 -9.04 -11.25 4.44
N ALA A 284 -7.73 -11.46 4.32
CA ALA A 284 -6.89 -11.90 5.44
C ALA A 284 -6.89 -10.87 6.57
N HIS A 285 -6.80 -9.58 6.24
CA HIS A 285 -6.84 -8.50 7.23
C HIS A 285 -8.15 -8.48 8.02
N ILE A 286 -9.30 -8.70 7.37
CA ILE A 286 -10.59 -8.79 8.06
C ILE A 286 -10.64 -9.95 9.05
N TYR A 287 -10.13 -11.12 8.68
CA TYR A 287 -10.10 -12.28 9.58
C TYR A 287 -9.17 -12.05 10.77
N GLN A 288 -8.01 -11.44 10.53
CA GLN A 288 -7.09 -11.08 11.60
C GLN A 288 -7.69 -10.06 12.57
N LEU A 289 -8.36 -9.04 12.02
CA LEU A 289 -9.05 -8.03 12.82
C LEU A 289 -10.17 -8.64 13.66
N ASP A 290 -10.96 -9.56 13.10
CA ASP A 290 -12.03 -10.25 13.79
C ASP A 290 -11.53 -11.00 15.04
N ILE A 291 -10.40 -11.70 14.90
CA ILE A 291 -9.77 -12.42 16.01
C ILE A 291 -9.39 -11.45 17.15
N TYR A 292 -8.70 -10.36 16.82
CA TYR A 292 -8.23 -9.41 17.84
C TYR A 292 -9.37 -8.65 18.54
N VAL A 293 -10.38 -8.24 17.76
CA VAL A 293 -11.53 -7.51 18.31
C VAL A 293 -12.37 -8.43 19.20
N ASN A 294 -12.56 -9.68 18.78
CA ASN A 294 -13.33 -10.65 19.57
C ASN A 294 -12.60 -11.08 20.86
N ASP A 295 -11.25 -11.21 20.82
CA ASP A 295 -10.45 -11.44 22.03
C ASP A 295 -10.60 -10.29 23.04
N LEU A 296 -10.58 -9.05 22.56
CA LEU A 296 -10.82 -7.89 23.44
C LEU A 296 -12.26 -7.84 23.96
N ALA A 297 -13.24 -8.15 23.11
CA ALA A 297 -14.64 -8.17 23.50
C ALA A 297 -14.90 -9.23 24.62
N GLU A 298 -14.31 -10.41 24.49
CA GLU A 298 -14.38 -11.47 25.50
C GLU A 298 -13.75 -11.02 26.83
N LYS A 299 -12.54 -10.42 26.79
CA LYS A 299 -11.87 -9.86 27.98
C LYS A 299 -12.68 -8.76 28.67
N LYS A 300 -13.51 -8.02 27.91
CA LYS A 300 -14.41 -6.99 28.43
C LYS A 300 -15.79 -7.52 28.82
N GLY A 301 -16.06 -8.81 28.64
CA GLY A 301 -17.36 -9.43 28.90
C GLY A 301 -18.47 -8.92 27.95
N LYS A 302 -18.11 -8.49 26.73
CA LYS A 302 -19.04 -8.03 25.71
C LYS A 302 -19.30 -9.10 24.65
N LYS A 303 -20.39 -8.92 23.87
CA LYS A 303 -20.73 -9.80 22.74
C LYS A 303 -19.67 -9.67 21.65
N LYS A 304 -19.42 -10.77 20.92
CA LYS A 304 -18.55 -10.80 19.74
C LYS A 304 -19.08 -9.89 18.63
N PHE A 305 -18.16 -9.24 17.93
CA PHE A 305 -18.49 -8.31 16.84
C PHE A 305 -18.71 -9.00 15.49
N ASN A 306 -18.21 -10.24 15.31
CA ASN A 306 -18.30 -11.01 14.07
C ASN A 306 -17.94 -10.19 12.81
N ILE A 307 -16.80 -9.51 12.85
CA ILE A 307 -16.33 -8.63 11.77
C ILE A 307 -16.10 -9.45 10.50
N ALA A 308 -15.65 -10.69 10.62
CA ALA A 308 -15.47 -11.61 9.49
C ALA A 308 -16.76 -11.82 8.67
N ASP A 309 -17.96 -11.73 9.27
CA ASP A 309 -19.24 -11.81 8.56
C ASP A 309 -19.51 -10.61 7.66
N LEU A 310 -18.77 -9.53 7.88
CA LEU A 310 -18.88 -8.29 7.10
C LEU A 310 -17.89 -8.23 5.92
N LEU A 311 -17.25 -9.35 5.55
CA LEU A 311 -16.29 -9.41 4.44
C LEU A 311 -16.85 -8.78 3.16
N HIS A 312 -18.12 -9.04 2.84
CA HIS A 312 -18.77 -8.43 1.68
C HIS A 312 -18.79 -6.89 1.73
N LYS A 313 -19.02 -6.31 2.92
CA LYS A 313 -18.98 -4.85 3.11
C LYS A 313 -17.56 -4.30 3.04
N ASN A 314 -16.60 -5.07 3.53
CA ASN A 314 -15.18 -4.71 3.46
C ASN A 314 -14.73 -4.59 2.01
N LEU A 315 -14.97 -5.62 1.18
CA LEU A 315 -14.56 -5.62 -0.22
C LEU A 315 -15.29 -4.55 -1.05
N ILE A 316 -16.58 -4.32 -0.79
CA ILE A 316 -17.33 -3.22 -1.42
C ILE A 316 -16.74 -1.88 -0.96
N GLY A 317 -16.43 -1.74 0.32
CA GLY A 317 -15.81 -0.54 0.89
C GLY A 317 -14.45 -0.25 0.27
N ASP A 318 -13.58 -1.25 0.15
CA ASP A 318 -12.27 -1.12 -0.51
C ASP A 318 -12.43 -0.64 -1.95
N GLY A 319 -13.32 -1.27 -2.72
CA GLY A 319 -13.54 -0.89 -4.11
C GLY A 319 -14.10 0.53 -4.27
N ILE A 320 -15.03 0.95 -3.42
CA ILE A 320 -15.53 2.35 -3.44
C ILE A 320 -14.42 3.32 -3.03
N CYS A 321 -13.57 2.96 -2.07
CA CYS A 321 -12.44 3.77 -1.65
C CYS A 321 -11.39 3.92 -2.76
N ASP A 322 -11.10 2.86 -3.54
CA ASP A 322 -10.29 2.93 -4.75
C ASP A 322 -10.88 3.91 -5.76
N MET A 323 -12.20 3.84 -5.98
CA MET A 323 -12.87 4.76 -6.89
C MET A 323 -12.80 6.22 -6.40
N ILE A 324 -13.00 6.47 -5.10
CA ILE A 324 -12.87 7.81 -4.51
C ILE A 324 -11.44 8.33 -4.65
N SER A 325 -10.43 7.52 -4.29
CA SER A 325 -9.03 7.87 -4.42
C SER A 325 -8.68 8.17 -5.89
N GLY A 326 -9.03 7.25 -6.79
CA GLY A 326 -8.83 7.43 -8.22
C GLY A 326 -9.55 8.64 -8.79
N PHE A 327 -10.72 9.02 -8.28
CA PHE A 327 -11.46 10.17 -8.78
C PHE A 327 -10.82 11.51 -8.43
N ILE A 328 -10.14 11.62 -7.28
CA ILE A 328 -9.54 12.87 -6.81
C ILE A 328 -8.04 13.01 -7.10
N GLY A 329 -7.40 12.01 -7.69
CA GLY A 329 -5.98 12.06 -8.02
C GLY A 329 -5.07 11.29 -7.07
N GLY A 330 -5.62 10.46 -6.18
CA GLY A 330 -4.85 9.56 -5.33
C GLY A 330 -4.57 8.20 -5.99
N PRO A 331 -3.53 7.48 -5.53
CA PRO A 331 -3.27 6.11 -5.97
C PRO A 331 -4.30 5.12 -5.41
N ALA A 332 -4.32 3.91 -5.98
CA ALA A 332 -5.10 2.81 -5.45
C ALA A 332 -4.63 2.42 -4.05
N GLY A 333 -5.54 1.90 -3.25
CA GLY A 333 -5.26 1.57 -1.87
C GLY A 333 -5.71 0.18 -1.44
N THR A 334 -5.56 -0.07 -0.17
CA THR A 334 -6.00 -1.27 0.53
C THR A 334 -6.11 -0.98 2.02
N ASN A 335 -6.68 -1.90 2.76
CA ASN A 335 -6.65 -1.86 4.21
C ASN A 335 -5.25 -2.18 4.74
N TYR A 336 -4.71 -1.36 5.64
CA TYR A 336 -3.35 -1.51 6.17
C TYR A 336 -3.23 -2.58 7.25
N GLY A 337 -2.49 -3.65 6.97
CA GLY A 337 -2.16 -4.71 7.93
C GLY A 337 -1.30 -4.21 9.12
N GLU A 338 -0.37 -3.28 8.87
CA GLU A 338 0.47 -2.66 9.91
C GLU A 338 -0.37 -1.96 10.97
N LYS A 339 -1.51 -1.39 10.57
CA LYS A 339 -2.43 -0.77 11.52
C LYS A 339 -3.18 -1.77 12.37
N ILE A 340 -3.53 -2.92 11.83
CA ILE A 340 -4.13 -4.01 12.61
C ILE A 340 -3.17 -4.44 13.71
N SER A 341 -1.90 -4.60 13.38
CA SER A 341 -0.85 -4.93 14.35
C SER A 341 -0.70 -3.85 15.43
N THR A 342 -0.72 -2.58 15.03
CA THR A 342 -0.70 -1.45 15.98
C THR A 342 -1.91 -1.46 16.89
N MET A 343 -3.11 -1.67 16.33
CA MET A 343 -4.35 -1.74 17.10
C MET A 343 -4.35 -2.94 18.06
N ALA A 344 -3.78 -4.07 17.66
CA ALA A 344 -3.65 -5.25 18.50
C ALA A 344 -2.72 -5.00 19.71
N ILE A 345 -1.60 -4.31 19.49
CA ILE A 345 -0.65 -3.94 20.56
C ILE A 345 -1.25 -2.94 21.53
N THR A 346 -1.90 -1.91 21.01
CA THR A 346 -2.50 -0.84 21.82
C THR A 346 -3.87 -1.24 22.38
N ARG A 347 -4.47 -2.28 21.82
CA ARG A 347 -5.86 -2.70 22.07
C ARG A 347 -6.89 -1.61 21.80
N VAL A 348 -6.62 -0.74 20.82
CA VAL A 348 -7.49 0.38 20.44
C VAL A 348 -8.07 0.11 19.06
N PHE A 349 -9.28 -0.42 19.01
CA PHE A 349 -10.05 -0.70 17.80
C PHE A 349 -11.17 0.32 17.55
N SER A 350 -11.13 1.44 18.23
CA SER A 350 -12.15 2.48 18.20
C SER A 350 -12.29 3.12 16.81
N VAL A 351 -13.48 3.04 16.22
CA VAL A 351 -13.83 3.74 14.97
C VAL A 351 -13.74 5.27 15.11
N PRO A 352 -14.19 5.91 16.21
CA PRO A 352 -13.96 7.33 16.44
C PRO A 352 -12.49 7.76 16.34
N VAL A 353 -11.55 6.94 16.80
CA VAL A 353 -10.10 7.21 16.67
C VAL A 353 -9.69 7.28 15.20
N LEU A 354 -10.18 6.37 14.37
CA LEU A 354 -9.86 6.36 12.94
C LEU A 354 -10.46 7.56 12.19
N ILE A 355 -11.67 7.98 12.54
CA ILE A 355 -12.29 9.18 11.95
C ILE A 355 -11.45 10.42 12.28
N VAL A 356 -11.01 10.58 13.53
CA VAL A 356 -10.15 11.70 13.93
C VAL A 356 -8.78 11.61 13.26
N ALA A 357 -8.18 10.42 13.19
CA ALA A 357 -6.91 10.20 12.49
C ALA A 357 -6.99 10.59 11.00
N SER A 358 -8.07 10.18 10.34
CA SER A 358 -8.32 10.50 8.93
C SER A 358 -8.51 12.01 8.72
N THR A 359 -9.23 12.66 9.62
CA THR A 359 -9.40 14.12 9.59
C THR A 359 -8.06 14.84 9.77
N ILE A 360 -7.23 14.39 10.71
CA ILE A 360 -5.88 14.93 10.92
C ILE A 360 -5.03 14.73 9.66
N ALA A 361 -5.06 13.55 9.03
CA ALA A 361 -4.33 13.29 7.80
C ALA A 361 -4.77 14.23 6.67
N MET A 362 -6.08 14.43 6.48
CA MET A 362 -6.59 15.40 5.50
C MET A 362 -6.10 16.82 5.78
N VAL A 363 -6.12 17.28 7.03
CA VAL A 363 -5.62 18.60 7.40
C VAL A 363 -4.11 18.73 7.14
N ILE A 364 -3.33 17.74 7.51
CA ILE A 364 -1.87 17.71 7.30
C ILE A 364 -1.52 17.76 5.81
N SER A 365 -2.34 17.20 4.94
CA SER A 365 -2.10 17.21 3.48
C SER A 365 -2.01 18.61 2.88
N PHE A 366 -2.56 19.62 3.54
CA PHE A 366 -2.47 21.03 3.16
C PHE A 366 -1.18 21.71 3.67
N PHE A 367 -0.43 21.06 4.58
CA PHE A 367 0.73 21.66 5.24
C PHE A 367 1.98 21.57 4.38
N THR A 368 2.26 22.61 3.61
CA THR A 368 3.34 22.66 2.61
C THR A 368 4.74 22.37 3.16
N PRO A 369 5.17 22.87 4.34
CA PRO A 369 6.51 22.57 4.86
C PRO A 369 6.78 21.07 5.01
N LEU A 370 5.81 20.31 5.50
CA LEU A 370 5.96 18.85 5.64
C LEU A 370 6.07 18.18 4.26
N ILE A 371 5.25 18.60 3.31
CA ILE A 371 5.28 18.06 1.93
C ILE A 371 6.65 18.32 1.28
N ARG A 372 7.24 19.50 1.46
CA ARG A 372 8.58 19.84 0.97
C ARG A 372 9.66 18.97 1.61
N VAL A 373 9.61 18.75 2.93
CA VAL A 373 10.55 17.85 3.62
C VAL A 373 10.47 16.44 3.06
N ILE A 374 9.27 15.92 2.80
CA ILE A 374 9.07 14.59 2.23
C ILE A 374 9.72 14.48 0.84
N TYR A 375 9.49 15.46 -0.03
CA TYR A 375 10.12 15.48 -1.35
C TYR A 375 11.64 15.68 -1.29
N GLY A 376 12.17 16.25 -0.23
CA GLY A 376 13.60 16.40 0.02
C GLY A 376 14.32 15.10 0.37
N ILE A 377 13.61 14.03 0.73
CA ILE A 377 14.23 12.74 1.11
C ILE A 377 15.13 12.23 -0.04
N PRO A 378 16.40 11.87 0.25
CA PRO A 378 17.30 11.35 -0.77
C PRO A 378 16.77 10.11 -1.47
N MET A 379 17.03 9.99 -2.78
CA MET A 379 16.62 8.80 -3.55
C MET A 379 17.28 7.52 -3.01
N ALA A 380 18.52 7.62 -2.52
CA ALA A 380 19.22 6.52 -1.87
C ALA A 380 18.49 5.99 -0.60
N VAL A 381 17.84 6.87 0.16
CA VAL A 381 17.01 6.47 1.31
C VAL A 381 15.79 5.70 0.83
N ILE A 382 15.12 6.21 -0.21
CA ILE A 382 13.93 5.55 -0.80
C ILE A 382 14.33 4.17 -1.33
N GLY A 383 15.41 4.05 -2.10
CA GLY A 383 15.91 2.78 -2.62
C GLY A 383 16.26 1.77 -1.52
N GLY A 384 16.86 2.23 -0.41
CA GLY A 384 17.11 1.38 0.76
C GLY A 384 15.81 0.83 1.39
N LEU A 385 14.76 1.64 1.47
CA LEU A 385 13.44 1.20 1.93
C LEU A 385 12.78 0.24 0.92
N GLU A 386 12.90 0.51 -0.38
CA GLU A 386 12.30 -0.30 -1.45
C GLU A 386 12.85 -1.72 -1.46
N ILE A 387 14.15 -1.91 -1.25
CA ILE A 387 14.76 -3.25 -1.17
C ILE A 387 14.07 -4.07 -0.08
N TYR A 388 13.86 -3.48 1.09
CA TYR A 388 13.15 -4.16 2.18
C TYR A 388 11.68 -4.41 1.84
N LEU A 389 10.97 -3.40 1.34
CA LEU A 389 9.53 -3.46 1.06
C LEU A 389 9.19 -4.49 -0.02
N PHE A 390 9.88 -4.45 -1.16
CA PHE A 390 9.57 -5.34 -2.26
C PHE A 390 9.95 -6.79 -1.94
N GLY A 391 11.05 -6.97 -1.19
CA GLY A 391 11.40 -8.27 -0.62
C GLY A 391 10.35 -8.79 0.36
N ALA A 392 9.81 -7.93 1.22
CA ALA A 392 8.77 -8.29 2.17
C ALA A 392 7.45 -8.68 1.46
N ILE A 393 7.05 -7.96 0.39
CA ILE A 393 5.88 -8.31 -0.43
C ILE A 393 6.05 -9.70 -1.06
N ALA A 394 7.23 -9.97 -1.64
CA ALA A 394 7.52 -11.28 -2.22
C ALA A 394 7.48 -12.39 -1.14
N ALA A 395 8.05 -12.16 0.03
CA ALA A 395 8.01 -13.09 1.16
C ALA A 395 6.59 -13.34 1.67
N GLN A 396 5.72 -12.32 1.65
CA GLN A 396 4.31 -12.46 2.01
C GLN A 396 3.58 -13.42 1.07
N GLY A 397 3.89 -13.42 -0.23
CA GLY A 397 3.35 -14.39 -1.18
C GLY A 397 3.69 -15.84 -0.79
N ILE A 398 4.93 -16.07 -0.35
CA ILE A 398 5.36 -17.39 0.19
C ILE A 398 4.57 -17.73 1.46
N ALA A 399 4.45 -16.77 2.38
CA ALA A 399 3.73 -16.97 3.63
C ALA A 399 2.26 -17.35 3.41
N ILE A 400 1.57 -16.74 2.44
CA ILE A 400 0.19 -17.09 2.05
C ILE A 400 0.10 -18.56 1.64
N MET A 401 1.03 -19.05 0.81
CA MET A 401 1.02 -20.45 0.37
C MET A 401 1.27 -21.41 1.53
N ILE A 402 2.17 -21.08 2.45
CA ILE A 402 2.47 -21.90 3.64
C ILE A 402 1.27 -21.93 4.59
N GLU A 403 0.68 -20.78 4.89
CA GLU A 403 -0.47 -20.66 5.78
C GLU A 403 -1.68 -21.45 5.29
N LYS A 404 -1.95 -21.39 3.99
CA LYS A 404 -3.03 -22.14 3.33
C LYS A 404 -2.65 -23.59 3.01
N LYS A 405 -1.46 -24.04 3.44
CA LYS A 405 -0.97 -25.41 3.27
C LYS A 405 -1.04 -25.89 1.82
N VAL A 406 -0.61 -25.04 0.90
CA VAL A 406 -0.55 -25.40 -0.53
C VAL A 406 0.37 -26.60 -0.70
N ASP A 407 -0.16 -27.67 -1.31
CA ASP A 407 0.63 -28.85 -1.66
C ASP A 407 1.56 -28.52 -2.83
N MET A 408 2.85 -28.33 -2.52
CA MET A 408 3.89 -28.01 -3.49
C MET A 408 4.36 -29.23 -4.28
N PHE A 409 3.87 -30.45 -3.98
CA PHE A 409 4.16 -31.68 -4.72
C PHE A 409 3.05 -32.04 -5.72
N SER A 410 1.91 -31.38 -5.66
CA SER A 410 0.84 -31.51 -6.64
C SER A 410 1.27 -30.94 -7.99
N SER A 411 1.24 -31.77 -9.05
CA SER A 411 1.58 -31.37 -10.42
C SER A 411 0.72 -30.18 -10.90
N LYS A 412 -0.55 -30.13 -10.52
CA LYS A 412 -1.46 -29.03 -10.81
C LYS A 412 -0.98 -27.72 -10.17
N ASN A 413 -0.68 -27.75 -8.87
CA ASN A 413 -0.24 -26.56 -8.14
C ASN A 413 1.10 -26.05 -8.68
N ILE A 414 2.06 -26.96 -8.94
CA ILE A 414 3.35 -26.62 -9.55
C ILE A 414 3.13 -25.93 -10.90
N ALA A 415 2.28 -26.50 -11.77
CA ALA A 415 2.04 -25.95 -13.10
C ALA A 415 1.47 -24.50 -13.03
N VAL A 416 0.50 -24.26 -12.14
CA VAL A 416 -0.09 -22.94 -11.94
C VAL A 416 0.94 -21.95 -11.39
N ILE A 417 1.63 -22.31 -10.29
CA ILE A 417 2.61 -21.45 -9.62
C ILE A 417 3.77 -21.12 -10.58
N ALA A 418 4.35 -22.13 -11.23
CA ALA A 418 5.48 -21.95 -12.15
C ALA A 418 5.10 -21.03 -13.33
N SER A 419 3.91 -21.22 -13.91
CA SER A 419 3.43 -20.40 -15.01
C SER A 419 3.27 -18.93 -14.59
N ILE A 420 2.64 -18.66 -13.46
CA ILE A 420 2.49 -17.30 -12.94
C ILE A 420 3.86 -16.64 -12.70
N MET A 421 4.78 -17.37 -12.05
CA MET A 421 6.11 -16.85 -11.73
C MET A 421 6.91 -16.52 -12.99
N VAL A 422 6.94 -17.43 -13.98
CA VAL A 422 7.72 -17.21 -15.22
C VAL A 422 7.10 -16.12 -16.08
N ILE A 423 5.79 -16.06 -16.24
CA ILE A 423 5.12 -15.01 -17.02
C ILE A 423 5.33 -13.65 -16.35
N GLY A 424 5.14 -13.54 -15.04
CA GLY A 424 5.28 -12.30 -14.33
C GLY A 424 6.71 -11.77 -14.29
N VAL A 425 7.63 -12.55 -13.74
CA VAL A 425 9.04 -12.16 -13.60
C VAL A 425 9.72 -12.07 -14.97
N GLY A 426 9.53 -13.09 -15.83
CA GLY A 426 10.10 -13.11 -17.16
C GLY A 426 9.59 -11.98 -18.05
N GLY A 427 8.29 -11.67 -17.96
CA GLY A 427 7.68 -10.55 -18.67
C GLY A 427 8.25 -9.19 -18.25
N GLN A 428 8.57 -9.01 -16.98
CA GLN A 428 9.24 -7.79 -16.50
C GLN A 428 10.65 -7.66 -17.06
N TYR A 429 11.47 -8.69 -16.97
CA TYR A 429 12.89 -8.60 -17.34
C TYR A 429 13.14 -8.73 -18.84
N ALA A 430 12.34 -9.49 -19.59
CA ALA A 430 12.49 -9.64 -21.02
C ALA A 430 11.83 -8.52 -21.83
N PHE A 431 10.72 -7.96 -21.34
CA PHE A 431 9.88 -7.03 -22.10
C PHE A 431 9.58 -5.72 -21.35
N GLY A 432 10.26 -5.42 -20.25
CA GLY A 432 10.00 -4.23 -19.46
C GLY A 432 8.60 -4.16 -18.85
N GLY A 433 7.97 -5.31 -18.62
CA GLY A 433 6.65 -5.42 -17.99
C GLY A 433 5.46 -5.52 -18.97
N ASN A 434 5.67 -5.36 -20.27
CA ASN A 434 4.61 -5.42 -21.29
C ASN A 434 4.95 -6.49 -22.35
N ILE A 435 4.33 -7.65 -22.22
CA ILE A 435 4.58 -8.80 -23.10
C ILE A 435 3.87 -8.59 -24.44
N PRO A 436 4.58 -8.61 -25.58
CA PRO A 436 3.96 -8.55 -26.89
C PRO A 436 3.24 -9.88 -27.18
N PHE A 437 1.92 -9.81 -27.34
CA PHE A 437 1.09 -10.99 -27.55
C PHE A 437 0.06 -10.71 -28.67
N PHE A 438 0.23 -11.35 -29.82
CA PHE A 438 -0.63 -11.19 -31.00
C PHE A 438 -0.92 -9.72 -31.38
N GLY A 439 0.09 -8.87 -31.34
CA GLY A 439 -0.03 -7.44 -31.69
C GLY A 439 -0.59 -6.52 -30.61
N ILE A 440 -0.85 -7.04 -29.42
CA ILE A 440 -1.22 -6.25 -28.23
C ILE A 440 -0.13 -6.37 -27.15
N ASN A 441 0.01 -5.34 -26.34
CA ASN A 441 0.90 -5.36 -25.18
C ASN A 441 0.12 -5.78 -23.94
N VAL A 442 0.46 -6.93 -23.37
CA VAL A 442 -0.17 -7.46 -22.17
C VAL A 442 0.72 -7.18 -20.95
N PRO A 443 0.25 -6.41 -19.96
CA PRO A 443 1.01 -6.21 -18.73
C PRO A 443 1.31 -7.56 -18.05
N CYS A 444 2.58 -7.79 -17.71
CA CYS A 444 3.06 -9.12 -17.28
C CYS A 444 2.34 -9.65 -16.04
N ILE A 445 2.04 -8.80 -15.04
CA ILE A 445 1.32 -9.22 -13.83
C ILE A 445 -0.13 -9.58 -14.16
N ALA A 446 -0.79 -8.76 -14.98
CA ALA A 446 -2.15 -9.03 -15.44
C ALA A 446 -2.23 -10.31 -16.27
N GLY A 447 -1.31 -10.49 -17.22
CA GLY A 447 -1.19 -11.69 -18.03
C GLY A 447 -0.95 -12.94 -17.18
N ALA A 448 -0.02 -12.87 -16.22
CA ALA A 448 0.27 -13.95 -15.28
C ALA A 448 -0.96 -14.34 -14.44
N ALA A 449 -1.68 -13.33 -13.91
CA ALA A 449 -2.86 -13.57 -13.09
C ALA A 449 -4.00 -14.23 -13.90
N ILE A 450 -4.32 -13.68 -15.07
CA ILE A 450 -5.38 -14.22 -15.94
C ILE A 450 -5.02 -15.63 -16.40
N PHE A 451 -3.77 -15.84 -16.85
CA PHE A 451 -3.31 -17.16 -17.29
C PHE A 451 -3.36 -18.18 -16.14
N GLY A 452 -2.91 -17.81 -14.95
CA GLY A 452 -2.97 -18.66 -13.76
C GLY A 452 -4.39 -19.07 -13.38
N ILE A 453 -5.35 -18.15 -13.43
CA ILE A 453 -6.78 -18.43 -13.16
C ILE A 453 -7.31 -19.41 -14.21
N VAL A 454 -7.10 -19.14 -15.51
CA VAL A 454 -7.57 -20.00 -16.60
C VAL A 454 -6.95 -21.39 -16.50
N LEU A 455 -5.64 -21.46 -16.28
CA LEU A 455 -4.94 -22.74 -16.15
C LEU A 455 -5.45 -23.53 -14.94
N ASN A 456 -5.64 -22.87 -13.79
CA ASN A 456 -6.20 -23.53 -12.60
C ASN A 456 -7.61 -24.07 -12.86
N LEU A 457 -8.46 -23.33 -13.56
CA LEU A 457 -9.81 -23.77 -13.92
C LEU A 457 -9.75 -24.98 -14.86
N ILE A 458 -8.92 -24.95 -15.89
CA ILE A 458 -8.73 -26.07 -16.83
C ILE A 458 -8.28 -27.33 -16.10
N LEU A 459 -7.26 -27.21 -15.25
CA LEU A 459 -6.71 -28.35 -14.50
C LEU A 459 -7.64 -28.84 -13.38
N SER A 460 -8.66 -28.06 -13.02
CA SER A 460 -9.71 -28.49 -12.08
C SER A 460 -10.82 -29.30 -12.75
N ILE A 461 -10.88 -29.30 -14.10
CA ILE A 461 -11.86 -30.10 -14.86
C ILE A 461 -11.44 -31.55 -14.78
N GLY A 462 -11.92 -32.29 -13.83
CA GLY A 462 -11.59 -33.73 -13.66
C GLY A 462 -11.18 -34.10 -12.24
N ASP A 463 -10.85 -33.14 -11.39
CA ASP A 463 -10.68 -33.40 -9.97
C ASP A 463 -12.06 -33.72 -9.34
N LYS A 464 -12.48 -34.96 -9.52
CA LYS A 464 -13.59 -35.54 -8.73
C LYS A 464 -13.05 -35.79 -7.34
N ASN A 465 -13.54 -35.03 -6.36
CA ASN A 465 -13.31 -35.16 -4.92
C ASN A 465 -12.16 -34.31 -4.36
N GLU A 466 -12.46 -33.06 -4.06
CA GLU A 466 -12.06 -32.40 -2.80
C GLU A 466 -13.16 -31.37 -2.49
N ALA A 467 -14.26 -31.88 -1.89
CA ALA A 467 -15.32 -31.09 -1.31
C ALA A 467 -15.21 -31.17 0.22
#